data_787fcdb6489ede6b34b0abd86cdf8ab9
#
_entry.id   787fcdb6489ede6b34b0abd86cdf8ab9
#
_cell.length_a   1.000
_cell.length_b   1.000
_cell.length_c   1.000
_cell.angle_alpha   90.00
_cell.angle_beta   90.00
_cell.angle_gamma   90.00
#
_symmetry.space_group_name_H-M   'P 1'
#
loop_
_entity.id
_entity.type
_entity.pdbx_description
1 polymer ?
#
loop_
_entity_poly.entity_id
_entity_poly.type
_entity_poly.pdbx_seq_one_letter_code
_entity_poly.pdbx_strand_id
1 'polypeptide(L)'
;MNEILTALKRASAMMFSPRIWALIGRPMLASLLFWGVAIALVWWLAGDSIVGWIHGLQFGHAADVSWWQRVVNWLIGIGSLIVCSLIFLLLVVVSSMFVISVFGMAHINAAVATRYFPDLAARQGVSMWRTMRHTIGWTLWFAFFWIVSTPAYLVAGLGALLQTGVIARFNQKIFVLDALANHADPLEYEHIAQQHNRNLFGLGLVVTLLGALPTFVWLGSVMGVVLIPLTALLSVLTFTALFTFCGLAFSCYCLQALHDKRVSSANTARIRKV
;
A
#
# COMPACT_ATOMS: atom_id res chain seq x y z
N MET A 1 22.33 5.36 10.09
CA MET A 1 21.96 5.99 8.82
C MET A 1 22.45 5.20 7.61
N ASN A 2 23.67 4.65 7.64
CA ASN A 2 24.20 3.83 6.56
C ASN A 2 23.39 2.56 6.23
N GLU A 3 22.80 1.90 7.24
CA GLU A 3 22.00 0.69 7.06
C GLU A 3 20.70 0.95 6.26
N ILE A 4 19.99 2.05 6.55
CA ILE A 4 18.79 2.45 5.84
C ILE A 4 19.12 2.76 4.37
N LEU A 5 20.20 3.50 4.13
CA LEU A 5 20.66 3.82 2.78
C LEU A 5 21.04 2.56 1.98
N THR A 6 21.68 1.60 2.62
CA THR A 6 22.04 0.32 2.01
C THR A 6 20.79 -0.49 1.66
N ALA A 7 19.80 -0.55 2.56
CA ALA A 7 18.52 -1.21 2.30
C ALA A 7 17.76 -0.57 1.13
N LEU A 8 17.70 0.76 1.08
CA LEU A 8 17.08 1.50 -0.02
C LEU A 8 17.79 1.29 -1.36
N LYS A 9 19.13 1.29 -1.38
CA LYS A 9 19.94 1.00 -2.59
C LYS A 9 19.69 -0.42 -3.10
N ARG A 10 19.63 -1.42 -2.21
CA ARG A 10 19.31 -2.81 -2.60
C ARG A 10 17.87 -2.93 -3.10
N ALA A 11 16.93 -2.28 -2.45
CA ALA A 11 15.53 -2.25 -2.88
C ALA A 11 15.38 -1.62 -4.27
N SER A 12 16.03 -0.47 -4.54
CA SER A 12 16.00 0.17 -5.85
C SER A 12 16.64 -0.70 -6.93
N ALA A 13 17.76 -1.35 -6.65
CA ALA A 13 18.43 -2.26 -7.60
C ALA A 13 17.55 -3.48 -7.92
N MET A 14 16.76 -3.99 -6.96
CA MET A 14 15.82 -5.08 -7.18
C MET A 14 14.58 -4.64 -7.94
N MET A 15 14.09 -3.42 -7.71
CA MET A 15 12.91 -2.87 -8.37
C MET A 15 13.04 -2.87 -9.91
N PHE A 16 14.26 -2.67 -10.44
CA PHE A 16 14.53 -2.71 -11.89
C PHE A 16 14.64 -4.14 -12.45
N SER A 17 14.48 -5.18 -11.62
CA SER A 17 14.55 -6.56 -12.14
C SER A 17 13.23 -6.97 -12.81
N PRO A 18 13.27 -7.64 -13.98
CA PRO A 18 12.07 -8.06 -14.69
C PRO A 18 11.21 -9.05 -13.90
N ARG A 19 11.82 -9.80 -12.97
CA ARG A 19 11.11 -10.72 -12.07
C ARG A 19 10.18 -10.00 -11.11
N ILE A 20 10.60 -8.87 -10.57
CA ILE A 20 9.76 -8.05 -9.68
C ILE A 20 8.63 -7.39 -10.46
N TRP A 21 8.89 -6.89 -11.67
CA TRP A 21 7.85 -6.33 -12.53
C TRP A 21 6.79 -7.37 -12.93
N ALA A 22 7.20 -8.60 -13.21
CA ALA A 22 6.25 -9.70 -13.45
C ALA A 22 5.41 -10.03 -12.20
N LEU A 23 6.02 -9.95 -11.01
CA LEU A 23 5.34 -10.17 -9.73
C LEU A 23 4.31 -9.08 -9.43
N ILE A 24 4.61 -7.82 -9.77
CA ILE A 24 3.71 -6.67 -9.65
C ILE A 24 2.61 -6.73 -10.71
N GLY A 25 2.98 -6.96 -11.94
CA GLY A 25 2.08 -6.87 -13.09
C GLY A 25 0.98 -7.93 -13.09
N ARG A 26 1.29 -9.17 -12.69
CA ARG A 26 0.30 -10.26 -12.66
C ARG A 26 -0.91 -9.99 -11.76
N PRO A 27 -0.76 -9.70 -10.47
CA PRO A 27 -1.90 -9.41 -9.60
C PRO A 27 -2.62 -8.12 -10.01
N MET A 28 -1.90 -7.14 -10.51
CA MET A 28 -2.49 -5.90 -11.01
C MET A 28 -3.36 -6.14 -12.25
N LEU A 29 -2.86 -6.90 -13.23
CA LEU A 29 -3.65 -7.28 -14.41
C LEU A 29 -4.86 -8.12 -14.01
N ALA A 30 -4.69 -9.09 -13.10
CA ALA A 30 -5.79 -9.89 -12.58
C ALA A 30 -6.86 -9.03 -11.90
N SER A 31 -6.45 -8.05 -11.09
CA SER A 31 -7.37 -7.11 -10.42
C SER A 31 -8.09 -6.22 -11.42
N LEU A 32 -7.38 -5.67 -12.40
CA LEU A 32 -8.00 -4.85 -13.47
C LEU A 32 -9.00 -5.65 -14.30
N LEU A 33 -8.64 -6.88 -14.68
CA LEU A 33 -9.55 -7.77 -15.43
C LEU A 33 -10.77 -8.12 -14.58
N PHE A 34 -10.57 -8.49 -13.33
CA PHE A 34 -11.68 -8.83 -12.42
C PHE A 34 -12.66 -7.67 -12.29
N TRP A 35 -12.18 -6.46 -12.01
CA TRP A 35 -13.05 -5.29 -11.86
C TRP A 35 -13.62 -4.82 -13.19
N GLY A 36 -12.87 -4.94 -14.29
CA GLY A 36 -13.39 -4.65 -15.64
C GLY A 36 -14.57 -5.57 -16.00
N VAL A 37 -14.43 -6.87 -15.74
CA VAL A 37 -15.52 -7.84 -15.96
C VAL A 37 -16.69 -7.58 -14.99
N ALA A 38 -16.40 -7.28 -13.70
CA ALA A 38 -17.44 -6.99 -12.71
C ALA A 38 -18.26 -5.76 -13.11
N ILE A 39 -17.61 -4.69 -13.57
CA ILE A 39 -18.31 -3.49 -14.06
C ILE A 39 -19.11 -3.77 -15.31
N ALA A 40 -18.55 -4.49 -16.27
CA ALA A 40 -19.28 -4.86 -17.49
C ALA A 40 -20.52 -5.68 -17.14
N LEU A 41 -20.42 -6.60 -16.18
CA LEU A 41 -21.53 -7.42 -15.71
C LEU A 41 -22.60 -6.59 -14.98
N VAL A 42 -22.18 -5.68 -14.10
CA VAL A 42 -23.10 -4.75 -13.40
C VAL A 42 -23.81 -3.84 -14.41
N TRP A 43 -23.09 -3.33 -15.40
CA TRP A 43 -23.65 -2.51 -16.45
C TRP A 43 -24.66 -3.31 -17.31
N TRP A 44 -24.34 -4.56 -17.63
CA TRP A 44 -25.24 -5.43 -18.40
C TRP A 44 -26.51 -5.81 -17.62
N LEU A 45 -26.39 -6.04 -16.30
CA LEU A 45 -27.52 -6.46 -15.44
C LEU A 45 -28.37 -5.30 -14.93
N ALA A 46 -27.78 -4.15 -14.66
CA ALA A 46 -28.41 -3.04 -13.96
C ALA A 46 -28.23 -1.68 -14.66
N GLY A 47 -27.70 -1.66 -15.90
CA GLY A 47 -27.39 -0.43 -16.62
C GLY A 47 -28.60 0.47 -16.79
N ASP A 48 -29.74 -0.09 -17.18
CA ASP A 48 -30.98 0.68 -17.37
C ASP A 48 -31.49 1.26 -16.05
N SER A 49 -31.37 0.52 -14.95
CA SER A 49 -31.75 0.99 -13.60
C SER A 49 -30.81 2.11 -13.13
N ILE A 50 -29.52 1.99 -13.39
CA ILE A 50 -28.51 3.01 -13.05
C ILE A 50 -28.75 4.28 -13.86
N VAL A 51 -28.99 4.14 -15.17
CA VAL A 51 -29.28 5.26 -16.05
C VAL A 51 -30.60 5.92 -15.62
N GLY A 52 -31.64 5.14 -15.33
CA GLY A 52 -32.91 5.65 -14.83
C GLY A 52 -32.76 6.41 -13.50
N TRP A 53 -31.93 5.92 -12.59
CA TRP A 53 -31.64 6.60 -11.33
C TRP A 53 -30.88 7.92 -11.55
N ILE A 54 -29.89 7.94 -12.44
CA ILE A 54 -29.13 9.18 -12.80
C ILE A 54 -30.08 10.19 -13.44
N HIS A 55 -30.95 9.76 -14.35
CA HIS A 55 -31.94 10.64 -14.95
C HIS A 55 -32.95 11.18 -13.92
N GLY A 56 -33.29 10.39 -12.90
CA GLY A 56 -34.14 10.83 -11.77
C GLY A 56 -33.49 11.94 -10.92
N LEU A 57 -32.17 12.07 -10.94
CA LEU A 57 -31.43 13.16 -10.29
C LEU A 57 -31.36 14.44 -11.14
N GLN A 58 -31.66 14.35 -12.45
CA GLN A 58 -31.58 15.48 -13.36
C GLN A 58 -32.92 16.26 -13.38
N PHE A 59 -32.82 17.60 -13.46
CA PHE A 59 -33.96 18.46 -13.53
C PHE A 59 -34.55 18.46 -14.95
N GLY A 60 -35.77 17.98 -15.10
CA GLY A 60 -36.62 18.14 -16.29
C GLY A 60 -36.18 17.36 -17.53
N HIS A 61 -37.13 16.65 -18.13
CA HIS A 61 -36.92 15.90 -19.40
C HIS A 61 -37.60 16.61 -20.58
N ALA A 62 -38.14 17.84 -20.37
CA ALA A 62 -38.90 18.59 -21.37
C ALA A 62 -38.01 19.53 -22.19
N ALA A 63 -38.49 19.83 -23.40
CA ALA A 63 -37.82 20.73 -24.34
C ALA A 63 -37.59 22.16 -23.82
N ASP A 64 -38.28 22.55 -22.75
CA ASP A 64 -38.26 23.90 -22.14
C ASP A 64 -37.28 24.01 -20.95
N VAL A 65 -36.22 23.20 -20.92
CA VAL A 65 -35.23 23.28 -19.84
C VAL A 65 -34.41 24.57 -19.97
N SER A 66 -34.49 25.44 -18.97
CA SER A 66 -33.69 26.66 -18.83
C SER A 66 -32.21 26.38 -19.05
N TRP A 67 -31.44 27.33 -19.60
CA TRP A 67 -30.00 27.19 -19.77
C TRP A 67 -29.29 26.83 -18.47
N TRP A 68 -29.76 27.31 -17.31
CA TRP A 68 -29.22 27.01 -16.00
C TRP A 68 -29.44 25.54 -15.61
N GLN A 69 -30.61 25.00 -15.89
CA GLN A 69 -30.88 23.57 -15.63
C GLN A 69 -30.02 22.65 -16.51
N ARG A 70 -29.71 23.08 -17.75
CA ARG A 70 -28.74 22.35 -18.61
C ARG A 70 -27.36 22.32 -17.99
N VAL A 71 -26.89 23.42 -17.41
CA VAL A 71 -25.60 23.50 -16.71
C VAL A 71 -25.60 22.56 -15.48
N VAL A 72 -26.66 22.60 -14.70
CA VAL A 72 -26.79 21.73 -13.51
C VAL A 72 -26.81 20.25 -13.90
N ASN A 73 -27.59 19.89 -14.94
CA ASN A 73 -27.64 18.50 -15.42
C ASN A 73 -26.27 18.03 -15.97
N TRP A 74 -25.54 18.87 -16.64
CA TRP A 74 -24.18 18.61 -17.11
C TRP A 74 -23.22 18.40 -15.91
N LEU A 75 -23.31 19.22 -14.87
CA LEU A 75 -22.54 19.08 -13.64
C LEU A 75 -22.87 17.78 -12.90
N ILE A 76 -24.14 17.39 -12.83
CA ILE A 76 -24.56 16.09 -12.24
C ILE A 76 -23.97 14.93 -13.04
N GLY A 77 -24.02 14.98 -14.37
CA GLY A 77 -23.44 13.95 -15.25
C GLY A 77 -21.94 13.79 -15.05
N ILE A 78 -21.19 14.89 -15.02
CA ILE A 78 -19.74 14.87 -14.77
C ILE A 78 -19.46 14.42 -13.33
N GLY A 79 -20.20 14.93 -12.35
CA GLY A 79 -20.05 14.56 -10.95
C GLY A 79 -20.26 13.08 -10.73
N SER A 80 -21.27 12.47 -11.32
CA SER A 80 -21.54 11.04 -11.24
C SER A 80 -20.39 10.21 -11.85
N LEU A 81 -19.86 10.63 -12.98
CA LEU A 81 -18.72 9.97 -13.64
C LEU A 81 -17.45 10.04 -12.80
N ILE A 82 -17.19 11.18 -12.17
CA ILE A 82 -16.06 11.36 -11.24
C ILE A 82 -16.23 10.44 -10.02
N VAL A 83 -17.40 10.42 -9.39
CA VAL A 83 -17.67 9.57 -8.22
C VAL A 83 -17.54 8.09 -8.57
N CYS A 84 -18.11 7.64 -9.68
CA CYS A 84 -17.96 6.26 -10.14
C CYS A 84 -16.49 5.89 -10.41
N SER A 85 -15.73 6.79 -11.03
CA SER A 85 -14.31 6.58 -11.30
C SER A 85 -13.48 6.50 -10.02
N LEU A 86 -13.81 7.32 -9.02
CA LEU A 86 -13.17 7.30 -7.70
C LEU A 86 -13.44 5.99 -6.96
N ILE A 87 -14.69 5.53 -6.95
CA ILE A 87 -15.07 4.25 -6.33
C ILE A 87 -14.35 3.10 -7.02
N PHE A 88 -14.33 3.08 -8.35
CA PHE A 88 -13.61 2.08 -9.13
C PHE A 88 -12.10 2.06 -8.80
N LEU A 89 -11.48 3.23 -8.81
CA LEU A 89 -10.07 3.37 -8.46
C LEU A 89 -9.78 2.83 -7.05
N LEU A 90 -10.61 3.21 -6.08
CA LEU A 90 -10.48 2.74 -4.71
C LEU A 90 -10.57 1.20 -4.62
N LEU A 91 -11.54 0.59 -5.30
CA LEU A 91 -11.73 -0.86 -5.33
C LEU A 91 -10.54 -1.58 -5.96
N VAL A 92 -10.01 -1.07 -7.09
CA VAL A 92 -8.84 -1.63 -7.76
C VAL A 92 -7.59 -1.50 -6.88
N VAL A 93 -7.38 -0.34 -6.26
CA VAL A 93 -6.22 -0.11 -5.37
C VAL A 93 -6.30 -1.04 -4.15
N VAL A 94 -7.42 -1.07 -3.44
CA VAL A 94 -7.59 -1.89 -2.24
C VAL A 94 -7.44 -3.38 -2.55
N SER A 95 -8.07 -3.86 -3.63
CA SER A 95 -7.94 -5.26 -4.03
C SER A 95 -6.53 -5.63 -4.47
N SER A 96 -5.85 -4.75 -5.23
CA SER A 96 -4.46 -4.96 -5.63
C SER A 96 -3.52 -4.99 -4.42
N MET A 97 -3.71 -4.07 -3.46
CA MET A 97 -2.95 -4.07 -2.20
C MET A 97 -3.16 -5.36 -1.41
N PHE A 98 -4.41 -5.82 -1.31
CA PHE A 98 -4.73 -7.06 -0.61
C PHE A 98 -4.03 -8.26 -1.25
N VAL A 99 -4.11 -8.39 -2.57
CA VAL A 99 -3.45 -9.49 -3.31
C VAL A 99 -1.93 -9.43 -3.16
N ILE A 100 -1.32 -8.23 -3.25
CA ILE A 100 0.13 -8.07 -3.10
C ILE A 100 0.55 -8.33 -1.65
N SER A 101 -0.22 -7.90 -0.65
CA SER A 101 0.09 -8.14 0.76
C SER A 101 0.05 -9.65 1.08
N VAL A 102 -0.99 -10.35 0.62
CA VAL A 102 -1.17 -11.78 0.94
C VAL A 102 -0.18 -12.67 0.17
N PHE A 103 -0.01 -12.42 -1.13
CA PHE A 103 0.79 -13.29 -2.00
C PHE A 103 2.14 -12.69 -2.38
N GLY A 104 2.23 -11.36 -2.51
CA GLY A 104 3.41 -10.68 -3.00
C GLY A 104 4.53 -10.62 -1.98
N MET A 105 4.23 -10.34 -0.70
CA MET A 105 5.25 -10.17 0.32
C MET A 105 6.05 -11.45 0.58
N ALA A 106 5.40 -12.62 0.54
CA ALA A 106 6.11 -13.90 0.66
C ALA A 106 7.13 -14.10 -0.48
N HIS A 107 6.74 -13.76 -1.72
CA HIS A 107 7.62 -13.86 -2.88
C HIS A 107 8.74 -12.80 -2.87
N ILE A 108 8.43 -11.56 -2.41
CA ILE A 108 9.40 -10.48 -2.23
C ILE A 108 10.47 -10.91 -1.23
N ASN A 109 10.05 -11.42 -0.07
CA ASN A 109 10.95 -11.90 0.98
C ASN A 109 11.83 -13.05 0.49
N ALA A 110 11.25 -14.02 -0.21
CA ALA A 110 12.00 -15.13 -0.79
C ALA A 110 13.02 -14.64 -1.84
N ALA A 111 12.64 -13.68 -2.70
CA ALA A 111 13.54 -13.11 -3.70
C ALA A 111 14.71 -12.33 -3.05
N VAL A 112 14.45 -11.57 -1.98
CA VAL A 112 15.47 -10.85 -1.22
C VAL A 112 16.40 -11.84 -0.49
N ALA A 113 15.83 -12.83 0.18
CA ALA A 113 16.59 -13.85 0.90
C ALA A 113 17.52 -14.62 -0.05
N THR A 114 16.99 -15.13 -1.17
CA THR A 114 17.78 -15.89 -2.15
C THR A 114 18.91 -15.06 -2.75
N ARG A 115 18.71 -13.77 -2.97
CA ARG A 115 19.69 -12.90 -3.63
C ARG A 115 20.79 -12.39 -2.72
N TYR A 116 20.42 -12.01 -1.49
CA TYR A 116 21.34 -11.31 -0.58
C TYR A 116 21.70 -12.13 0.68
N PHE A 117 20.89 -13.12 1.03
CA PHE A 117 21.05 -13.91 2.27
C PHE A 117 20.76 -15.38 2.02
N PRO A 118 21.50 -16.07 1.11
CA PRO A 118 21.24 -17.47 0.76
C PRO A 118 21.39 -18.42 1.94
N ASP A 119 22.21 -18.07 2.91
CA ASP A 119 22.46 -18.88 4.12
C ASP A 119 21.42 -18.67 5.22
N LEU A 120 20.46 -17.76 4.99
CA LEU A 120 19.43 -17.46 5.98
C LEU A 120 18.32 -18.52 5.90
N ALA A 121 18.43 -19.58 6.71
CA ALA A 121 17.42 -20.61 6.78
C ALA A 121 16.06 -20.03 7.20
N ALA A 122 15.02 -20.36 6.42
CA ALA A 122 13.64 -20.12 6.84
C ALA A 122 13.37 -20.97 8.09
N ARG A 123 12.90 -20.34 9.17
CA ARG A 123 12.42 -21.02 10.36
C ARG A 123 10.90 -21.07 10.37
N GLN A 124 10.32 -21.92 11.24
CA GLN A 124 8.88 -21.91 11.45
C GLN A 124 8.46 -20.51 11.90
N GLY A 125 7.86 -19.75 10.98
CA GLY A 125 7.48 -18.37 11.19
C GLY A 125 6.40 -18.20 12.26
N VAL A 126 6.06 -16.96 12.52
CA VAL A 126 4.99 -16.60 13.46
C VAL A 126 3.67 -17.23 12.99
N SER A 127 2.96 -17.92 13.88
CA SER A 127 1.65 -18.52 13.57
C SER A 127 0.73 -17.52 12.87
N MET A 128 0.04 -17.96 11.80
CA MET A 128 -0.88 -17.14 11.02
C MET A 128 -1.94 -16.45 11.89
N TRP A 129 -2.44 -17.12 12.93
CA TRP A 129 -3.38 -16.56 13.89
C TRP A 129 -2.78 -15.40 14.70
N ARG A 130 -1.53 -15.53 15.12
CA ARG A 130 -0.79 -14.47 15.84
C ARG A 130 -0.56 -13.27 14.93
N THR A 131 -0.18 -13.51 13.68
CA THR A 131 -0.01 -12.46 12.66
C THR A 131 -1.33 -11.71 12.44
N MET A 132 -2.43 -12.42 12.23
CA MET A 132 -3.75 -11.83 11.99
C MET A 132 -4.21 -10.98 13.19
N ARG A 133 -4.09 -11.50 14.41
CA ARG A 133 -4.44 -10.74 15.63
C ARG A 133 -3.59 -9.48 15.78
N HIS A 134 -2.31 -9.58 15.48
CA HIS A 134 -1.38 -8.45 15.55
C HIS A 134 -1.72 -7.38 14.49
N THR A 135 -2.01 -7.80 13.26
CA THR A 135 -2.42 -6.90 12.17
C THR A 135 -3.73 -6.19 12.51
N ILE A 136 -4.74 -6.91 12.98
CA ILE A 136 -6.02 -6.32 13.41
C ILE A 136 -5.79 -5.31 14.54
N GLY A 137 -4.98 -5.66 15.54
CA GLY A 137 -4.66 -4.76 16.65
C GLY A 137 -4.01 -3.44 16.18
N TRP A 138 -3.04 -3.52 15.27
CA TRP A 138 -2.40 -2.32 14.70
C TRP A 138 -3.31 -1.54 13.77
N THR A 139 -4.21 -2.20 13.05
CA THR A 139 -5.22 -1.52 12.21
C THR A 139 -6.23 -0.75 13.08
N LEU A 140 -6.69 -1.34 14.17
CA LEU A 140 -7.58 -0.64 15.13
C LEU A 140 -6.85 0.52 15.81
N TRP A 141 -5.61 0.32 16.22
CA TRP A 141 -4.75 1.39 16.76
C TRP A 141 -4.59 2.54 15.75
N PHE A 142 -4.30 2.22 14.50
CA PHE A 142 -4.18 3.20 13.42
C PHE A 142 -5.49 3.97 13.21
N ALA A 143 -6.62 3.26 13.09
CA ALA A 143 -7.93 3.89 12.91
C ALA A 143 -8.28 4.83 14.09
N PHE A 144 -8.03 4.41 15.32
CA PHE A 144 -8.24 5.23 16.50
C PHE A 144 -7.40 6.51 16.45
N PHE A 145 -6.08 6.41 16.27
CA PHE A 145 -5.20 7.57 16.22
C PHE A 145 -5.44 8.46 15.00
N TRP A 146 -5.86 7.89 13.88
CA TRP A 146 -6.27 8.65 12.70
C TRP A 146 -7.46 9.56 13.02
N ILE A 147 -8.50 9.01 13.64
CA ILE A 147 -9.70 9.78 14.04
C ILE A 147 -9.32 10.84 15.08
N VAL A 148 -8.57 10.46 16.11
CA VAL A 148 -8.16 11.40 17.20
C VAL A 148 -7.26 12.52 16.68
N SER A 149 -6.44 12.27 15.69
CA SER A 149 -5.56 13.29 15.09
C SER A 149 -6.26 14.20 14.08
N THR A 150 -7.45 13.84 13.60
CA THR A 150 -8.20 14.63 12.60
C THR A 150 -8.51 16.06 13.08
N PRO A 151 -8.93 16.32 14.33
CA PRO A 151 -9.13 17.70 14.80
C PRO A 151 -7.88 18.58 14.76
N ALA A 152 -6.68 17.98 14.77
CA ALA A 152 -5.43 18.73 14.70
C ALA A 152 -5.22 19.47 13.37
N TYR A 153 -6.01 19.15 12.32
CA TYR A 153 -6.04 19.93 11.07
C TYR A 153 -6.57 21.36 11.24
N LEU A 154 -7.28 21.63 12.35
CA LEU A 154 -7.67 23.00 12.71
C LEU A 154 -6.45 23.90 12.99
N VAL A 155 -5.32 23.29 13.36
CA VAL A 155 -4.04 24.00 13.53
C VAL A 155 -3.19 23.76 12.29
N ALA A 156 -2.84 24.81 11.57
CA ALA A 156 -2.13 24.74 10.30
C ALA A 156 -0.88 23.85 10.37
N GLY A 157 -0.85 22.80 9.56
CA GLY A 157 0.27 21.87 9.40
C GLY A 157 0.40 20.80 10.52
N LEU A 158 -0.16 21.00 11.71
CA LEU A 158 -0.01 20.05 12.83
C LEU A 158 -0.70 18.72 12.54
N GLY A 159 -1.91 18.76 11.96
CA GLY A 159 -2.65 17.56 11.57
C GLY A 159 -1.87 16.70 10.58
N ALA A 160 -1.28 17.30 9.57
CA ALA A 160 -0.48 16.60 8.56
C ALA A 160 0.76 15.93 9.18
N LEU A 161 1.47 16.62 10.07
CA LEU A 161 2.63 16.07 10.78
C LEU A 161 2.24 14.89 11.67
N LEU A 162 1.19 15.02 12.46
CA LEU A 162 0.70 13.96 13.35
C LEU A 162 0.25 12.74 12.54
N GLN A 163 -0.55 12.93 11.49
CA GLN A 163 -0.99 11.83 10.66
C GLN A 163 0.16 11.16 9.91
N THR A 164 1.13 11.92 9.41
CA THR A 164 2.35 11.34 8.82
C THR A 164 3.08 10.43 9.82
N GLY A 165 3.20 10.85 11.09
CA GLY A 165 3.78 10.04 12.16
C GLY A 165 2.97 8.77 12.45
N VAL A 166 1.64 8.87 12.51
CA VAL A 166 0.74 7.72 12.72
C VAL A 166 0.84 6.72 11.58
N ILE A 167 0.83 7.18 10.33
CA ILE A 167 1.00 6.33 9.13
C ILE A 167 2.37 5.67 9.14
N ALA A 168 3.44 6.43 9.41
CA ALA A 168 4.80 5.90 9.46
C ALA A 168 4.94 4.79 10.51
N ARG A 169 4.31 4.97 11.67
CA ARG A 169 4.30 3.95 12.74
C ARG A 169 3.51 2.71 12.34
N PHE A 170 2.37 2.88 11.71
CA PHE A 170 1.56 1.78 11.20
C PHE A 170 2.34 0.99 10.12
N ASN A 171 2.88 1.68 9.12
CA ASN A 171 3.69 1.07 8.06
C ASN A 171 4.88 0.31 8.64
N GLN A 172 5.60 0.89 9.60
CA GLN A 172 6.69 0.22 10.29
C GLN A 172 6.23 -1.14 10.86
N LYS A 173 5.11 -1.16 11.59
CA LYS A 173 4.67 -2.38 12.28
C LYS A 173 4.19 -3.46 11.33
N ILE A 174 3.46 -3.08 10.29
CA ILE A 174 2.95 -4.05 9.30
C ILE A 174 4.08 -4.59 8.44
N PHE A 175 4.92 -3.72 7.86
CA PHE A 175 6.00 -4.20 6.98
C PHE A 175 7.08 -5.01 7.72
N VAL A 176 7.39 -4.69 8.99
CA VAL A 176 8.32 -5.51 9.79
C VAL A 176 7.72 -6.89 10.08
N LEU A 177 6.42 -6.95 10.39
CA LEU A 177 5.72 -8.21 10.58
C LEU A 177 5.78 -9.07 9.31
N ASP A 178 5.43 -8.48 8.18
CA ASP A 178 5.42 -9.16 6.88
C ASP A 178 6.83 -9.62 6.46
N ALA A 179 7.84 -8.77 6.65
CA ALA A 179 9.23 -9.07 6.28
C ALA A 179 9.83 -10.24 7.09
N LEU A 180 9.46 -10.34 8.36
CA LEU A 180 10.02 -11.36 9.28
C LEU A 180 9.14 -12.60 9.43
N ALA A 181 7.88 -12.58 8.94
CA ALA A 181 6.89 -13.62 9.18
C ALA A 181 7.37 -15.04 8.85
N ASN A 182 8.14 -15.20 7.76
CA ASN A 182 8.58 -16.52 7.27
C ASN A 182 10.02 -16.89 7.68
N HIS A 183 10.76 -15.98 8.31
CA HIS A 183 12.20 -16.17 8.57
C HIS A 183 12.60 -16.06 10.02
N ALA A 184 11.84 -15.34 10.86
CA ALA A 184 12.19 -15.08 12.24
C ALA A 184 11.31 -15.84 13.24
N ASP A 185 11.93 -16.33 14.31
CA ASP A 185 11.20 -16.80 15.49
C ASP A 185 10.54 -15.63 16.23
N PRO A 186 9.49 -15.86 17.04
CA PRO A 186 8.83 -14.81 17.80
C PRO A 186 9.78 -13.97 18.66
N LEU A 187 10.79 -14.58 19.26
CA LEU A 187 11.80 -13.89 20.08
C LEU A 187 12.77 -13.06 19.21
N GLU A 188 13.13 -13.58 18.03
CA GLU A 188 13.96 -12.84 17.07
C GLU A 188 13.20 -11.62 16.54
N TYR A 189 11.90 -11.77 16.25
CA TYR A 189 11.03 -10.68 15.82
C TYR A 189 10.97 -9.56 16.87
N GLU A 190 10.65 -9.91 18.13
CA GLU A 190 10.54 -8.91 19.20
C GLU A 190 11.86 -8.16 19.42
N HIS A 191 12.97 -8.89 19.41
CA HIS A 191 14.29 -8.28 19.57
C HIS A 191 14.62 -7.28 18.44
N ILE A 192 14.41 -7.66 17.17
CA ILE A 192 14.68 -6.77 16.02
C ILE A 192 13.74 -5.57 16.05
N ALA A 193 12.45 -5.79 16.31
CA ALA A 193 11.46 -4.73 16.36
C ALA A 193 11.72 -3.71 17.48
N GLN A 194 12.34 -4.12 18.60
CA GLN A 194 12.69 -3.23 19.72
C GLN A 194 14.05 -2.57 19.49
N GLN A 195 15.08 -3.34 19.18
CA GLN A 195 16.44 -2.83 19.06
C GLN A 195 16.60 -1.87 17.89
N HIS A 196 15.97 -2.16 16.75
CA HIS A 196 16.03 -1.31 15.54
C HIS A 196 14.84 -0.35 15.40
N ASN A 197 14.07 -0.12 16.47
CA ASN A 197 12.83 0.63 16.43
C ASN A 197 12.97 2.03 15.80
N ARG A 198 14.05 2.77 16.09
CA ARG A 198 14.29 4.12 15.55
C ARG A 198 14.58 4.09 14.05
N ASN A 199 15.42 3.16 13.60
CA ASN A 199 15.77 3.02 12.19
C ASN A 199 14.57 2.53 11.36
N LEU A 200 13.80 1.59 11.90
CA LEU A 200 12.56 1.09 11.29
C LEU A 200 11.48 2.17 11.22
N PHE A 201 11.38 3.03 12.23
CA PHE A 201 10.48 4.19 12.18
C PHE A 201 10.93 5.20 11.13
N GLY A 202 12.24 5.49 11.05
CA GLY A 202 12.81 6.34 10.01
C GLY A 202 12.53 5.80 8.61
N LEU A 203 12.67 4.48 8.40
CA LEU A 203 12.30 3.82 7.15
C LEU A 203 10.79 3.94 6.87
N GLY A 204 9.95 3.76 7.91
CA GLY A 204 8.50 3.97 7.83
C GLY A 204 8.14 5.40 7.43
N LEU A 205 8.87 6.39 7.91
CA LEU A 205 8.66 7.79 7.52
C LEU A 205 9.01 8.03 6.05
N VAL A 206 10.15 7.52 5.59
CA VAL A 206 10.54 7.62 4.17
C VAL A 206 9.48 6.98 3.27
N VAL A 207 9.02 5.79 3.63
CA VAL A 207 7.95 5.07 2.92
C VAL A 207 6.64 5.86 2.90
N THR A 208 6.27 6.48 4.02
CA THR A 208 5.05 7.29 4.11
C THR A 208 5.14 8.53 3.21
N LEU A 209 6.28 9.19 3.17
CA LEU A 209 6.50 10.34 2.29
C LEU A 209 6.47 9.93 0.80
N LEU A 210 7.09 8.81 0.45
CA LEU A 210 7.00 8.26 -0.90
C LEU A 210 5.56 7.88 -1.26
N GLY A 211 4.80 7.35 -0.32
CA GLY A 211 3.38 6.99 -0.48
C GLY A 211 2.47 8.19 -0.77
N ALA A 212 2.90 9.42 -0.53
CA ALA A 212 2.17 10.62 -0.91
C ALA A 212 2.30 10.98 -2.42
N LEU A 213 3.30 10.44 -3.13
CA LEU A 213 3.54 10.75 -4.55
C LEU A 213 2.33 10.50 -5.48
N PRO A 214 1.59 9.36 -5.37
CA PRO A 214 0.41 9.13 -6.20
C PRO A 214 -0.67 10.19 -6.03
N THR A 215 -0.78 10.80 -4.86
CA THR A 215 -1.74 11.87 -4.58
C THR A 215 -1.46 13.11 -5.42
N PHE A 216 -0.18 13.45 -5.65
CA PHE A 216 0.19 14.57 -6.52
C PHE A 216 -0.12 14.29 -7.98
N VAL A 217 0.06 13.04 -8.45
CA VAL A 217 -0.34 12.62 -9.79
C VAL A 217 -1.84 12.80 -9.97
N TRP A 218 -2.61 12.47 -8.94
CA TRP A 218 -4.07 12.58 -8.95
C TRP A 218 -4.55 14.03 -8.94
N LEU A 219 -3.96 14.89 -8.09
CA LEU A 219 -4.28 16.33 -8.06
C LEU A 219 -4.03 17.01 -9.41
N GLY A 220 -2.96 16.63 -10.12
CA GLY A 220 -2.70 17.14 -11.47
C GLY A 220 -3.75 16.71 -12.51
N SER A 221 -4.45 15.58 -12.30
CA SER A 221 -5.44 15.05 -13.23
C SER A 221 -6.83 15.68 -13.12
N VAL A 222 -7.15 16.29 -11.98
CA VAL A 222 -8.43 16.99 -11.77
C VAL A 222 -8.59 18.16 -12.74
N MET A 223 -7.48 18.70 -13.26
CA MET A 223 -7.49 19.75 -14.29
C MET A 223 -7.94 19.28 -15.69
N GLY A 224 -8.01 17.97 -15.94
CA GLY A 224 -8.41 17.41 -17.23
C GLY A 224 -9.34 16.21 -17.09
N VAL A 225 -10.66 16.43 -17.01
CA VAL A 225 -11.69 15.39 -16.85
C VAL A 225 -11.56 14.27 -17.89
N VAL A 226 -11.12 14.59 -19.11
CA VAL A 226 -10.89 13.64 -20.21
C VAL A 226 -9.73 12.67 -19.90
N LEU A 227 -8.77 13.05 -19.05
CA LEU A 227 -7.59 12.26 -18.70
C LEU A 227 -7.82 11.37 -17.47
N ILE A 228 -8.98 11.41 -16.82
CA ILE A 228 -9.26 10.65 -15.59
C ILE A 228 -8.97 9.15 -15.74
N PRO A 229 -9.38 8.44 -16.82
CA PRO A 229 -9.08 7.00 -16.92
C PRO A 229 -7.58 6.70 -17.03
N LEU A 230 -6.84 7.54 -17.77
CA LEU A 230 -5.39 7.38 -17.94
C LEU A 230 -4.64 7.68 -16.64
N THR A 231 -5.01 8.73 -15.94
CA THR A 231 -4.40 9.11 -14.66
C THR A 231 -4.77 8.14 -13.54
N ALA A 232 -5.97 7.56 -13.56
CA ALA A 232 -6.36 6.49 -12.67
C ALA A 232 -5.44 5.26 -12.85
N LEU A 233 -5.22 4.82 -14.09
CA LEU A 233 -4.32 3.71 -14.39
C LEU A 233 -2.88 4.02 -13.94
N LEU A 234 -2.38 5.22 -14.24
CA LEU A 234 -1.04 5.66 -13.83
C LEU A 234 -0.89 5.73 -12.31
N SER A 235 -1.92 6.18 -11.60
CA SER A 235 -1.95 6.21 -10.14
C SER A 235 -1.89 4.81 -9.54
N VAL A 236 -2.65 3.86 -10.07
CA VAL A 236 -2.62 2.45 -9.63
C VAL A 236 -1.23 1.85 -9.85
N LEU A 237 -0.63 2.08 -11.03
CA LEU A 237 0.72 1.61 -11.34
C LEU A 237 1.75 2.20 -10.37
N THR A 238 1.72 3.50 -10.18
CA THR A 238 2.65 4.22 -9.28
C THR A 238 2.48 3.73 -7.85
N PHE A 239 1.24 3.59 -7.39
CA PHE A 239 0.93 3.11 -6.05
C PHE A 239 1.45 1.68 -5.83
N THR A 240 1.18 0.77 -6.77
CA THR A 240 1.61 -0.63 -6.70
C THR A 240 3.14 -0.74 -6.73
N ALA A 241 3.80 0.04 -7.58
CA ALA A 241 5.25 0.11 -7.65
C ALA A 241 5.87 0.61 -6.34
N LEU A 242 5.32 1.69 -5.77
CA LEU A 242 5.77 2.23 -4.49
C LEU A 242 5.53 1.25 -3.34
N PHE A 243 4.38 0.61 -3.26
CA PHE A 243 4.08 -0.38 -2.23
C PHE A 243 5.09 -1.55 -2.28
N THR A 244 5.39 -2.05 -3.48
CA THR A 244 6.40 -3.11 -3.67
C THR A 244 7.81 -2.64 -3.29
N PHE A 245 8.17 -1.41 -3.66
CA PHE A 245 9.44 -0.80 -3.24
C PHE A 245 9.56 -0.72 -1.72
N CYS A 246 8.49 -0.31 -1.05
CA CYS A 246 8.41 -0.26 0.40
C CYS A 246 8.61 -1.65 1.03
N GLY A 247 7.92 -2.66 0.50
CA GLY A 247 8.09 -4.05 0.92
C GLY A 247 9.52 -4.55 0.75
N LEU A 248 10.15 -4.26 -0.41
CA LEU A 248 11.55 -4.59 -0.66
C LEU A 248 12.51 -3.90 0.32
N ALA A 249 12.31 -2.62 0.59
CA ALA A 249 13.16 -1.85 1.51
C ALA A 249 13.10 -2.41 2.93
N PHE A 250 11.90 -2.69 3.44
CA PHE A 250 11.72 -3.32 4.75
C PHE A 250 12.28 -4.75 4.79
N SER A 251 12.06 -5.56 3.75
CA SER A 251 12.61 -6.92 3.65
C SER A 251 14.13 -6.90 3.65
N CYS A 252 14.76 -6.03 2.84
CA CYS A 252 16.22 -5.91 2.83
C CYS A 252 16.78 -5.51 4.19
N TYR A 253 16.15 -4.56 4.88
CA TYR A 253 16.58 -4.12 6.21
C TYR A 253 16.39 -5.20 7.27
N CYS A 254 15.20 -5.77 7.37
CA CYS A 254 14.84 -6.73 8.41
C CYS A 254 15.62 -8.05 8.26
N LEU A 255 15.79 -8.55 7.04
CA LEU A 255 16.58 -9.78 6.80
C LEU A 255 18.07 -9.56 7.05
N GLN A 256 18.60 -8.37 6.78
CA GLN A 256 19.97 -8.04 7.17
C GLN A 256 20.12 -8.03 8.69
N ALA A 257 19.24 -7.35 9.42
CA ALA A 257 19.28 -7.31 10.88
C ALA A 257 19.15 -8.71 11.49
N LEU A 258 18.33 -9.59 10.90
CA LEU A 258 18.17 -10.98 11.32
C LEU A 258 19.45 -11.79 11.06
N HIS A 259 20.07 -11.63 9.89
CA HIS A 259 21.32 -12.29 9.54
C HIS A 259 22.45 -11.89 10.50
N ASP A 260 22.62 -10.59 10.75
CA ASP A 260 23.67 -10.07 11.64
C ASP A 260 23.49 -10.58 13.08
N LYS A 261 22.25 -10.63 13.57
CA LYS A 261 21.93 -11.21 14.87
C LYS A 261 22.32 -12.68 14.95
N ARG A 262 21.99 -13.50 13.93
CA ARG A 262 22.31 -14.94 13.92
C ARG A 262 23.82 -15.20 13.87
N VAL A 263 24.53 -14.42 13.07
CA VAL A 263 26.03 -14.49 12.99
C VAL A 263 26.65 -14.12 14.33
N SER A 264 26.19 -13.04 14.97
CA SER A 264 26.68 -12.65 16.31
C SER A 264 26.42 -13.73 17.36
N SER A 265 25.24 -14.31 17.35
CA SER A 265 24.87 -15.40 18.30
C SER A 265 25.72 -16.67 18.10
N ALA A 266 25.99 -17.01 16.82
CA ALA A 266 26.84 -18.16 16.49
C ALA A 266 28.30 -17.96 16.95
N ASN A 267 28.83 -16.75 16.75
CA ASN A 267 30.20 -16.39 17.19
C ASN A 267 30.31 -16.42 18.71
N THR A 268 29.32 -15.90 19.43
CA THR A 268 29.30 -15.95 20.91
C THR A 268 29.24 -17.39 21.46
N ALA A 269 28.46 -18.24 20.80
CA ALA A 269 28.40 -19.66 21.17
C ALA A 269 29.71 -20.42 20.89
N ARG A 270 30.44 -20.01 19.86
CA ARG A 270 31.77 -20.59 19.52
C ARG A 270 32.84 -20.22 20.54
N ILE A 271 32.85 -18.97 20.97
CA ILE A 271 33.81 -18.48 21.99
C ILE A 271 33.57 -19.15 23.35
N ARG A 272 32.32 -19.48 23.73
CA ARG A 272 32.00 -20.14 24.98
C ARG A 272 32.42 -21.62 25.02
N LYS A 273 32.72 -22.25 23.90
CA LYS A 273 33.11 -23.65 23.78
C LYS A 273 34.62 -23.85 23.76
N VAL A 274 35.39 -22.77 23.68
CA VAL A 274 36.85 -22.74 23.84
C VAL A 274 37.21 -22.32 25.25
#